data_7e5d0907ec1e65184d298430c2927284
#
_entry.id   7e5d0907ec1e65184d298430c2927284
#
_cell.length_a   1.000
_cell.length_b   1.000
_cell.length_c   1.000
_cell.angle_alpha   90.00
_cell.angle_beta   90.00
_cell.angle_gamma   90.00
#
_symmetry.space_group_name_H-M   'P 1'
#
loop_
_entity.id
_entity.type
_entity.pdbx_description
1 polymer ?
#
loop_
_entity_poly.entity_id
_entity_poly.type
_entity_poly.pdbx_seq_one_letter_code
_entity_poly.pdbx_strand_id
1 'polypeptide(L)'
;LEWGRPSAIGAWIRAQVAERFHVTCSVGIACNKLVSKMASTNAKPDGMLLIPAARSAEFVQMMPLRGIPGIGPSLEKRLNAWGVHSVAELAQLDEAALTRATGSPAAARGLWAASHGLDSREITTVREEKSIGSEETLAEDTRDMRVVCGLLRSACDEVTSTLRRKGLVARTLTVKLRFADLSYQTRSFTMERPTDTAGVLYPECVRQLKVMLGLPASAESATPLPKTIRLAGMSTSSLSKAAATAVQPSLDDMLEEADNARGQTSQARLHDAEAALDAVRRKFGNKAAQFGA
;
A
#
# COMPACT_ATOMS: atom_id res chain seq x y z
N LEU A 1 22.17 29.44 -6.80
CA LEU A 1 22.37 28.08 -7.30
C LEU A 1 22.17 28.09 -8.82
N GLU A 2 23.23 27.84 -9.58
CA GLU A 2 23.10 27.60 -11.02
C GLU A 2 22.44 26.22 -11.21
N TRP A 3 21.15 26.20 -11.39
CA TRP A 3 20.34 24.99 -11.63
C TRP A 3 20.60 24.34 -13.00
N GLY A 4 21.65 24.77 -13.71
CA GLY A 4 21.98 24.33 -15.06
C GLY A 4 22.59 22.92 -15.19
N ARG A 5 23.08 22.32 -14.09
CA ARG A 5 23.71 20.99 -14.13
C ARG A 5 22.99 20.00 -13.22
N PRO A 6 22.38 18.93 -13.77
CA PRO A 6 21.67 17.94 -12.97
C PRO A 6 22.51 17.33 -11.83
N SER A 7 23.82 17.16 -12.04
CA SER A 7 24.74 16.67 -11.01
C SER A 7 24.89 17.65 -9.82
N ALA A 8 24.88 18.97 -10.08
CA ALA A 8 24.91 19.98 -9.01
C ALA A 8 23.65 19.94 -8.14
N ILE A 9 22.49 19.73 -8.77
CA ILE A 9 21.22 19.55 -8.05
C ILE A 9 21.27 18.30 -7.18
N GLY A 10 21.75 17.18 -7.71
CA GLY A 10 21.89 15.93 -6.96
C GLY A 10 22.85 16.06 -5.77
N ALA A 11 23.99 16.72 -5.97
CA ALA A 11 24.94 16.98 -4.90
C ALA A 11 24.35 17.89 -3.81
N TRP A 12 23.63 18.94 -4.20
CA TRP A 12 22.94 19.83 -3.27
C TRP A 12 21.86 19.09 -2.44
N ILE A 13 21.03 18.27 -3.08
CA ILE A 13 20.02 17.46 -2.37
C ILE A 13 20.69 16.58 -1.32
N ARG A 14 21.78 15.88 -1.67
CA ARG A 14 22.50 15.00 -0.74
C ARG A 14 23.08 15.79 0.44
N ALA A 15 23.69 16.95 0.18
CA ALA A 15 24.19 17.84 1.22
C ALA A 15 23.08 18.32 2.16
N GLN A 16 21.92 18.75 1.64
CA GLN A 16 20.78 19.20 2.44
C GLN A 16 20.20 18.07 3.30
N VAL A 17 20.13 16.84 2.78
CA VAL A 17 19.65 15.69 3.55
C VAL A 17 20.62 15.35 4.69
N ALA A 18 21.92 15.32 4.41
CA ALA A 18 22.95 15.06 5.42
C ALA A 18 22.96 16.13 6.52
N GLU A 19 22.92 17.40 6.14
CA GLU A 19 22.97 18.54 7.07
C GLU A 19 21.72 18.61 7.97
N ARG A 20 20.53 18.45 7.40
CA ARG A 20 19.26 18.66 8.14
C ARG A 20 18.78 17.44 8.91
N PHE A 21 19.08 16.25 8.44
CA PHE A 21 18.51 15.01 8.98
C PHE A 21 19.57 14.03 9.52
N HIS A 22 20.86 14.32 9.35
CA HIS A 22 21.98 13.49 9.79
C HIS A 22 21.93 12.06 9.25
N VAL A 23 21.38 11.90 8.04
CA VAL A 23 21.33 10.63 7.29
C VAL A 23 21.88 10.81 5.89
N THR A 24 22.37 9.73 5.29
CA THR A 24 22.82 9.74 3.90
C THR A 24 21.69 9.40 2.93
N CYS A 25 21.82 9.84 1.67
CA CYS A 25 20.92 9.41 0.60
C CYS A 25 21.66 9.18 -0.72
N SER A 26 21.16 8.25 -1.51
CA SER A 26 21.68 7.98 -2.85
C SER A 26 20.76 8.59 -3.92
N VAL A 27 21.35 9.25 -4.91
CA VAL A 27 20.65 9.97 -5.97
C VAL A 27 20.97 9.36 -7.33
N GLY A 28 19.90 9.04 -8.09
CA GLY A 28 20.00 8.64 -9.50
C GLY A 28 19.47 9.75 -10.41
N ILE A 29 20.22 10.09 -11.44
CA ILE A 29 19.90 11.15 -12.40
C ILE A 29 19.86 10.53 -13.79
N ALA A 30 18.74 10.67 -14.49
CA ALA A 30 18.58 10.19 -15.86
C ALA A 30 17.43 10.93 -16.58
N CYS A 31 17.23 10.61 -17.86
CA CYS A 31 16.21 11.24 -18.70
C CYS A 31 14.76 10.80 -18.36
N ASN A 32 14.56 9.71 -17.60
CA ASN A 32 13.24 9.21 -17.22
C ASN A 32 13.23 8.58 -15.83
N LYS A 33 12.02 8.30 -15.29
CA LYS A 33 11.83 7.78 -13.94
C LYS A 33 12.40 6.38 -13.72
N LEU A 34 12.32 5.51 -14.73
CA LEU A 34 12.82 4.14 -14.65
C LEU A 34 14.33 4.14 -14.45
N VAL A 35 15.06 4.77 -15.37
CA VAL A 35 16.52 4.79 -15.36
C VAL A 35 17.04 5.55 -14.13
N SER A 36 16.41 6.66 -13.72
CA SER A 36 16.76 7.38 -12.48
C SER A 36 16.61 6.50 -11.24
N LYS A 37 15.52 5.72 -11.14
CA LYS A 37 15.31 4.79 -10.03
C LYS A 37 16.36 3.69 -10.00
N MET A 38 16.70 3.12 -11.15
CA MET A 38 17.75 2.09 -11.26
C MET A 38 19.13 2.68 -10.93
N ALA A 39 19.43 3.87 -11.43
CA ALA A 39 20.67 4.59 -11.11
C ALA A 39 20.80 4.87 -9.59
N SER A 40 19.71 5.34 -8.95
CA SER A 40 19.68 5.54 -7.49
C SER A 40 19.92 4.24 -6.72
N THR A 41 19.38 3.12 -7.18
CA THR A 41 19.59 1.82 -6.54
C THR A 41 21.04 1.37 -6.65
N ASN A 42 21.66 1.56 -7.81
CA ASN A 42 23.07 1.20 -8.06
C ASN A 42 24.08 2.20 -7.47
N ALA A 43 23.61 3.38 -7.08
CA ALA A 43 24.42 4.38 -6.37
C ALA A 43 24.49 4.15 -4.85
N LYS A 44 23.81 3.14 -4.33
CA LYS A 44 23.85 2.82 -2.89
C LYS A 44 25.12 2.10 -2.49
N PRO A 45 25.66 2.34 -1.26
CA PRO A 45 25.25 3.38 -0.31
C PRO A 45 25.80 4.76 -0.65
N ASP A 46 25.15 5.81 -0.20
CA ASP A 46 25.60 7.20 -0.19
C ASP A 46 26.29 7.68 -1.48
N GLY A 47 25.77 7.27 -2.62
CA GLY A 47 26.33 7.60 -3.93
C GLY A 47 25.43 8.48 -4.78
N MET A 48 25.98 8.94 -5.89
CA MET A 48 25.25 9.63 -6.95
C MET A 48 25.66 9.08 -8.31
N LEU A 49 24.68 8.69 -9.13
CA LEU A 49 24.93 8.15 -10.45
C LEU A 49 24.08 8.90 -11.49
N LEU A 50 24.75 9.46 -12.49
CA LEU A 50 24.14 10.13 -13.64
C LEU A 50 24.26 9.24 -14.86
N ILE A 51 23.14 8.93 -15.49
CA ILE A 51 23.09 8.15 -16.76
C ILE A 51 22.65 9.09 -17.89
N PRO A 52 23.54 9.38 -18.84
CA PRO A 52 23.18 10.13 -20.05
C PRO A 52 22.07 9.42 -20.85
N ALA A 53 21.21 10.20 -21.50
CA ALA A 53 20.09 9.63 -22.27
C ALA A 53 20.55 8.59 -23.30
N ALA A 54 21.64 8.84 -24.02
CA ALA A 54 22.22 7.94 -25.01
C ALA A 54 22.73 6.60 -24.42
N ARG A 55 22.98 6.54 -23.12
CA ARG A 55 23.48 5.34 -22.42
C ARG A 55 22.39 4.60 -21.63
N SER A 56 21.13 5.04 -21.72
CA SER A 56 20.03 4.47 -20.93
C SER A 56 19.78 2.99 -21.23
N ALA A 57 19.73 2.60 -22.49
CA ALA A 57 19.53 1.21 -22.88
C ALA A 57 20.69 0.31 -22.43
N GLU A 58 21.92 0.72 -22.69
CA GLU A 58 23.14 -0.01 -22.27
C GLU A 58 23.16 -0.20 -20.75
N PHE A 59 22.91 0.86 -19.99
CA PHE A 59 22.88 0.78 -18.53
C PHE A 59 21.82 -0.21 -18.02
N VAL A 60 20.62 -0.18 -18.58
CA VAL A 60 19.53 -1.07 -18.16
C VAL A 60 19.86 -2.52 -18.52
N GLN A 61 20.42 -2.78 -19.69
CA GLN A 61 20.77 -4.13 -20.16
C GLN A 61 21.94 -4.77 -19.40
N MET A 62 22.78 -3.99 -18.71
CA MET A 62 23.79 -4.53 -17.79
C MET A 62 23.19 -5.08 -16.48
N MET A 63 21.92 -4.82 -16.19
CA MET A 63 21.31 -5.21 -14.93
C MET A 63 20.77 -6.65 -14.96
N PRO A 64 20.70 -7.33 -13.81
CA PRO A 64 19.93 -8.57 -13.68
C PRO A 64 18.43 -8.29 -13.86
N LEU A 65 17.64 -9.30 -14.19
CA LEU A 65 16.19 -9.15 -14.41
C LEU A 65 15.49 -8.37 -13.29
N ARG A 66 15.81 -8.67 -12.04
CA ARG A 66 15.23 -7.99 -10.86
C ARG A 66 15.69 -6.54 -10.68
N GLY A 67 16.67 -6.10 -11.46
CA GLY A 67 17.06 -4.70 -11.54
C GLY A 67 15.97 -3.83 -12.16
N ILE A 68 15.12 -4.38 -13.02
CA ILE A 68 13.95 -3.66 -13.56
C ILE A 68 12.84 -3.62 -12.50
N PRO A 69 12.42 -2.41 -12.06
CA PRO A 69 11.27 -2.26 -11.16
C PRO A 69 9.99 -2.89 -11.75
N GLY A 70 9.40 -3.83 -11.02
CA GLY A 70 8.23 -4.60 -11.45
C GLY A 70 8.53 -6.05 -11.78
N ILE A 71 9.79 -6.44 -11.97
CA ILE A 71 10.17 -7.86 -12.05
C ILE A 71 10.39 -8.37 -10.62
N GLY A 72 9.36 -9.01 -10.09
CA GLY A 72 9.43 -9.73 -8.80
C GLY A 72 9.83 -11.21 -8.99
N PRO A 73 10.00 -11.96 -7.86
CA PRO A 73 10.45 -13.36 -7.91
C PRO A 73 9.58 -14.27 -8.80
N SER A 74 8.27 -14.05 -8.84
CA SER A 74 7.34 -14.85 -9.66
C SER A 74 7.55 -14.61 -11.16
N LEU A 75 7.73 -13.37 -11.58
CA LEU A 75 7.97 -13.04 -12.99
C LEU A 75 9.37 -13.47 -13.42
N GLU A 76 10.37 -13.25 -12.59
CA GLU A 76 11.74 -13.74 -12.81
C GLU A 76 11.75 -15.26 -13.02
N LYS A 77 11.08 -16.03 -12.15
CA LYS A 77 10.97 -17.50 -12.29
C LYS A 77 10.35 -17.90 -13.63
N ARG A 78 9.31 -17.19 -14.08
CA ARG A 78 8.68 -17.44 -15.39
C ARG A 78 9.62 -17.12 -16.55
N LEU A 79 10.31 -15.98 -16.50
CA LEU A 79 11.27 -15.58 -17.53
C LEU A 79 12.44 -16.58 -17.60
N ASN A 80 12.96 -17.00 -16.46
CA ASN A 80 14.01 -18.04 -16.40
C ASN A 80 13.56 -19.37 -17.00
N ALA A 81 12.31 -19.77 -16.82
CA ALA A 81 11.75 -20.97 -17.45
C ALA A 81 11.65 -20.86 -18.99
N TRP A 82 11.71 -19.65 -19.52
CA TRP A 82 11.77 -19.35 -20.96
C TRP A 82 13.23 -19.15 -21.45
N GLY A 83 14.22 -19.42 -20.60
CA GLY A 83 15.64 -19.23 -20.95
C GLY A 83 16.12 -17.77 -20.92
N VAL A 84 15.35 -16.86 -20.27
CA VAL A 84 15.69 -15.44 -20.15
C VAL A 84 16.21 -15.18 -18.74
N HIS A 85 17.50 -14.86 -18.61
CA HIS A 85 18.21 -14.72 -17.33
C HIS A 85 18.77 -13.31 -17.08
N SER A 86 18.79 -12.47 -18.14
CA SER A 86 19.30 -11.10 -18.08
C SER A 86 18.37 -10.11 -18.77
N VAL A 87 18.56 -8.81 -18.50
CA VAL A 87 17.81 -7.76 -19.20
C VAL A 87 18.27 -7.66 -20.67
N ALA A 88 19.51 -7.97 -20.98
CA ALA A 88 20.00 -8.02 -22.36
C ALA A 88 19.28 -9.09 -23.19
N GLU A 89 19.08 -10.28 -22.61
CA GLU A 89 18.29 -11.36 -23.26
C GLU A 89 16.79 -10.98 -23.37
N LEU A 90 16.24 -10.34 -22.32
CA LEU A 90 14.88 -9.84 -22.31
C LEU A 90 14.64 -8.85 -23.47
N ALA A 91 15.62 -7.99 -23.75
CA ALA A 91 15.55 -6.99 -24.82
C ALA A 91 15.54 -7.59 -26.24
N GLN A 92 15.98 -8.83 -26.39
CA GLN A 92 15.97 -9.55 -27.68
C GLN A 92 14.63 -10.21 -27.99
N LEU A 93 13.70 -10.28 -27.00
CA LEU A 93 12.39 -10.89 -27.22
C LEU A 93 11.43 -9.94 -27.91
N ASP A 94 10.63 -10.50 -28.81
CA ASP A 94 9.51 -9.78 -29.40
C ASP A 94 8.32 -9.63 -28.44
N GLU A 95 7.37 -8.76 -28.79
CA GLU A 95 6.17 -8.51 -27.96
C GLU A 95 5.31 -9.78 -27.82
N ALA A 96 5.30 -10.68 -28.81
CA ALA A 96 4.51 -11.90 -28.76
C ALA A 96 5.10 -12.90 -27.75
N ALA A 97 6.42 -13.08 -27.75
CA ALA A 97 7.12 -13.90 -26.77
C ALA A 97 6.95 -13.36 -25.35
N LEU A 98 7.13 -12.05 -25.17
CA LEU A 98 6.90 -11.39 -23.89
C LEU A 98 5.44 -11.50 -23.42
N THR A 99 4.48 -11.40 -24.31
CA THR A 99 3.06 -11.59 -23.97
C THR A 99 2.80 -13.01 -23.47
N ARG A 100 3.36 -14.03 -24.11
CA ARG A 100 3.26 -15.42 -23.63
C ARG A 100 3.92 -15.59 -22.24
N ALA A 101 5.10 -15.02 -22.05
CA ALA A 101 5.84 -15.13 -20.78
C ALA A 101 5.16 -14.38 -19.63
N THR A 102 4.52 -13.24 -19.89
CA THR A 102 3.87 -12.41 -18.85
C THR A 102 2.40 -12.71 -18.65
N GLY A 103 1.73 -13.28 -19.67
CA GLY A 103 0.29 -13.47 -19.70
C GLY A 103 -0.51 -12.17 -19.95
N SER A 104 0.16 -11.06 -20.32
CA SER A 104 -0.48 -9.76 -20.52
C SER A 104 0.24 -8.91 -21.59
N PRO A 105 -0.45 -8.49 -22.66
CA PRO A 105 0.16 -7.61 -23.67
C PRO A 105 0.64 -6.27 -23.10
N ALA A 106 -0.09 -5.71 -22.12
CA ALA A 106 0.31 -4.47 -21.47
C ALA A 106 1.60 -4.64 -20.65
N ALA A 107 1.74 -5.75 -19.93
CA ALA A 107 2.97 -6.07 -19.21
C ALA A 107 4.13 -6.34 -20.17
N ALA A 108 3.88 -7.01 -21.28
CA ALA A 108 4.89 -7.28 -22.32
C ALA A 108 5.46 -5.97 -22.90
N ARG A 109 4.60 -5.04 -23.33
CA ARG A 109 5.02 -3.72 -23.81
C ARG A 109 5.80 -2.93 -22.77
N GLY A 110 5.35 -2.96 -21.50
CA GLY A 110 6.04 -2.31 -20.39
C GLY A 110 7.44 -2.87 -20.17
N LEU A 111 7.60 -4.19 -20.21
CA LEU A 111 8.89 -4.86 -20.06
C LEU A 111 9.82 -4.63 -21.25
N TRP A 112 9.29 -4.69 -22.45
CA TRP A 112 10.06 -4.38 -23.66
C TRP A 112 10.61 -2.95 -23.60
N ALA A 113 9.76 -1.97 -23.32
CA ALA A 113 10.17 -0.59 -23.18
C ALA A 113 11.21 -0.43 -22.06
N ALA A 114 10.98 -1.04 -20.90
CA ALA A 114 11.91 -0.99 -19.77
C ALA A 114 13.27 -1.59 -20.11
N SER A 115 13.33 -2.73 -20.83
CA SER A 115 14.61 -3.35 -21.23
C SER A 115 15.42 -2.50 -22.23
N HIS A 116 14.77 -1.58 -22.91
CA HIS A 116 15.38 -0.58 -23.81
C HIS A 116 15.63 0.78 -23.09
N GLY A 117 15.44 0.86 -21.79
CA GLY A 117 15.62 2.10 -21.02
C GLY A 117 14.57 3.17 -21.31
N LEU A 118 13.42 2.78 -21.87
CA LEU A 118 12.34 3.68 -22.23
C LEU A 118 11.26 3.71 -21.11
N ASP A 119 10.77 4.91 -20.80
CA ASP A 119 9.69 5.12 -19.84
C ASP A 119 8.96 6.41 -20.22
N SER A 120 7.73 6.28 -20.69
CA SER A 120 6.88 7.39 -21.12
C SER A 120 6.10 8.04 -19.97
N ARG A 121 6.24 7.55 -18.72
CA ARG A 121 5.50 8.08 -17.59
C ARG A 121 5.97 9.48 -17.22
N GLU A 122 5.06 10.44 -17.26
CA GLU A 122 5.34 11.81 -16.83
C GLU A 122 5.51 11.93 -15.31
N ILE A 123 6.22 12.99 -14.89
CA ILE A 123 6.32 13.37 -13.48
C ILE A 123 5.02 14.06 -13.09
N THR A 124 4.25 13.43 -12.19
CA THR A 124 3.03 14.01 -11.64
C THR A 124 3.27 14.39 -10.18
N THR A 125 2.91 15.61 -9.81
CA THR A 125 3.00 16.13 -8.44
C THR A 125 1.77 15.77 -7.59
N VAL A 126 0.65 15.47 -8.24
CA VAL A 126 -0.60 15.05 -7.59
C VAL A 126 -0.86 13.60 -7.94
N ARG A 127 -1.00 12.76 -6.93
CA ARG A 127 -1.34 11.35 -7.08
C ARG A 127 -2.59 11.07 -6.26
N GLU A 128 -3.60 10.52 -6.91
CA GLU A 128 -4.76 9.99 -6.20
C GLU A 128 -4.36 8.78 -5.36
N GLU A 129 -4.80 8.77 -4.12
CA GLU A 129 -4.58 7.63 -3.23
C GLU A 129 -5.44 6.44 -3.69
N LYS A 130 -4.80 5.31 -3.88
CA LYS A 130 -5.48 4.07 -4.25
C LYS A 130 -5.87 3.24 -3.03
N SER A 131 -5.17 3.44 -1.92
CA SER A 131 -5.39 2.76 -0.65
C SER A 131 -4.89 3.61 0.51
N ILE A 132 -5.54 3.47 1.65
CA ILE A 132 -5.11 4.04 2.94
C ILE A 132 -4.99 2.89 3.91
N GLY A 133 -3.86 2.77 4.62
CA GLY A 133 -3.62 1.67 5.54
C GLY A 133 -2.73 2.08 6.70
N SER A 134 -2.83 1.31 7.78
CA SER A 134 -1.98 1.39 8.96
C SER A 134 -1.60 -0.02 9.40
N GLU A 135 -0.33 -0.20 9.74
CA GLU A 135 0.21 -1.45 10.25
C GLU A 135 1.28 -1.17 11.30
N GLU A 136 1.34 -2.01 12.32
CA GLU A 136 2.30 -1.86 13.39
C GLU A 136 3.07 -3.15 13.62
N THR A 137 4.39 -3.03 13.80
CA THR A 137 5.28 -4.12 14.20
C THR A 137 5.39 -4.12 15.72
N LEU A 138 5.09 -5.25 16.32
CA LEU A 138 5.22 -5.42 17.77
C LEU A 138 6.69 -5.40 18.20
N ALA A 139 6.96 -4.88 19.40
CA ALA A 139 8.28 -4.97 20.04
C ALA A 139 8.65 -6.43 20.36
N GLU A 140 7.67 -7.21 20.79
CA GLU A 140 7.78 -8.65 21.04
C GLU A 140 6.69 -9.40 20.28
N ASP A 141 7.09 -10.49 19.64
CA ASP A 141 6.17 -11.35 18.89
C ASP A 141 5.16 -12.01 19.84
N THR A 142 3.88 -12.11 19.44
CA THR A 142 2.82 -12.55 20.34
C THR A 142 1.92 -13.66 19.74
N ARG A 143 1.31 -14.45 20.62
CA ARG A 143 0.19 -15.35 20.33
C ARG A 143 -1.10 -14.93 21.06
N ASP A 144 -1.09 -13.78 21.72
CA ASP A 144 -2.27 -13.25 22.39
C ASP A 144 -3.18 -12.52 21.37
N MET A 145 -4.36 -13.09 21.16
CA MET A 145 -5.36 -12.53 20.23
C MET A 145 -5.79 -11.11 20.65
N ARG A 146 -5.84 -10.80 21.95
CA ARG A 146 -6.23 -9.48 22.44
C ARG A 146 -5.26 -8.39 21.96
N VAL A 147 -3.95 -8.68 22.02
CA VAL A 147 -2.91 -7.77 21.52
C VAL A 147 -3.10 -7.51 20.01
N VAL A 148 -3.27 -8.57 19.22
CA VAL A 148 -3.45 -8.45 17.78
C VAL A 148 -4.76 -7.72 17.42
N CYS A 149 -5.85 -7.99 18.13
CA CYS A 149 -7.11 -7.27 17.96
C CYS A 149 -6.96 -5.79 18.34
N GLY A 150 -6.17 -5.47 19.37
CA GLY A 150 -5.83 -4.08 19.74
C GLY A 150 -5.11 -3.33 18.62
N LEU A 151 -4.13 -3.96 17.96
CA LEU A 151 -3.45 -3.38 16.79
C LEU A 151 -4.42 -3.15 15.63
N LEU A 152 -5.27 -4.12 15.32
CA LEU A 152 -6.27 -3.98 14.28
C LEU A 152 -7.28 -2.87 14.60
N ARG A 153 -7.66 -2.71 15.88
CA ARG A 153 -8.53 -1.62 16.33
C ARG A 153 -7.88 -0.26 16.10
N SER A 154 -6.63 -0.10 16.56
CA SER A 154 -5.87 1.13 16.35
C SER A 154 -5.70 1.46 14.85
N ALA A 155 -5.41 0.44 14.04
CA ALA A 155 -5.29 0.61 12.59
C ALA A 155 -6.63 1.04 11.95
N CYS A 156 -7.77 0.47 12.38
CA CYS A 156 -9.10 0.88 11.91
C CYS A 156 -9.38 2.34 12.27
N ASP A 157 -9.12 2.74 13.52
CA ASP A 157 -9.34 4.12 13.98
C ASP A 157 -8.50 5.12 13.16
N GLU A 158 -7.24 4.84 12.90
CA GLU A 158 -6.34 5.71 12.13
C GLU A 158 -6.77 5.82 10.65
N VAL A 159 -7.08 4.68 10.03
CA VAL A 159 -7.50 4.62 8.62
C VAL A 159 -8.81 5.34 8.42
N THR A 160 -9.81 5.09 9.27
CA THR A 160 -11.14 5.72 9.14
C THR A 160 -11.10 7.22 9.44
N SER A 161 -10.33 7.65 10.43
CA SER A 161 -10.08 9.08 10.68
C SER A 161 -9.42 9.77 9.46
N THR A 162 -8.51 9.07 8.79
CA THR A 162 -7.88 9.59 7.56
C THR A 162 -8.86 9.63 6.40
N LEU A 163 -9.71 8.62 6.23
CA LEU A 163 -10.79 8.60 5.22
C LEU A 163 -11.73 9.80 5.43
N ARG A 164 -12.26 9.99 6.64
CA ARG A 164 -13.14 11.12 6.97
C ARG A 164 -12.48 12.47 6.72
N ARG A 165 -11.23 12.65 7.16
CA ARG A 165 -10.48 13.89 6.94
C ARG A 165 -10.33 14.24 5.47
N LYS A 166 -10.28 13.23 4.58
CA LYS A 166 -10.14 13.39 3.13
C LYS A 166 -11.48 13.38 2.39
N GLY A 167 -12.59 13.21 3.08
CA GLY A 167 -13.92 13.07 2.48
C GLY A 167 -14.03 11.83 1.60
N LEU A 168 -13.36 10.73 1.98
CA LEU A 168 -13.33 9.46 1.24
C LEU A 168 -14.08 8.37 2.02
N VAL A 169 -14.65 7.45 1.27
CA VAL A 169 -15.17 6.16 1.77
C VAL A 169 -14.48 5.02 1.03
N ALA A 170 -14.40 3.86 1.65
CA ALA A 170 -13.72 2.69 1.09
C ALA A 170 -14.66 1.49 1.01
N ARG A 171 -14.52 0.69 -0.05
CA ARG A 171 -15.33 -0.52 -0.25
C ARG A 171 -14.57 -1.81 0.00
N THR A 172 -13.25 -1.81 -0.07
CA THR A 172 -12.44 -3.02 0.14
C THR A 172 -11.54 -2.86 1.35
N LEU A 173 -11.63 -3.81 2.26
CA LEU A 173 -10.76 -3.97 3.43
C LEU A 173 -9.74 -5.08 3.14
N THR A 174 -8.49 -4.88 3.53
CA THR A 174 -7.45 -5.91 3.49
C THR A 174 -6.77 -5.98 4.85
N VAL A 175 -6.82 -7.14 5.49
CA VAL A 175 -6.06 -7.43 6.72
C VAL A 175 -4.71 -8.01 6.32
N LYS A 176 -3.65 -7.57 7.00
CA LYS A 176 -2.27 -8.05 6.82
C LYS A 176 -1.73 -8.54 8.15
N LEU A 177 -1.16 -9.74 8.12
CA LEU A 177 -0.40 -10.32 9.23
C LEU A 177 1.01 -10.66 8.76
N ARG A 178 1.99 -10.44 9.61
CA ARG A 178 3.35 -10.96 9.45
C ARG A 178 3.67 -11.85 10.63
N PHE A 179 4.26 -13.01 10.34
CA PHE A 179 4.60 -14.01 11.33
C PHE A 179 6.05 -13.90 11.80
N ALA A 180 6.39 -14.60 12.88
CA ALA A 180 7.74 -14.62 13.44
C ALA A 180 8.81 -15.09 12.45
N ASP A 181 8.45 -16.00 11.52
CA ASP A 181 9.31 -16.47 10.43
C ASP A 181 9.47 -15.46 9.28
N LEU A 182 8.98 -14.25 9.45
CA LEU A 182 8.96 -13.15 8.47
C LEU A 182 8.06 -13.39 7.26
N SER A 183 7.40 -14.53 7.13
CA SER A 183 6.34 -14.72 6.14
C SER A 183 5.16 -13.81 6.44
N TYR A 184 4.37 -13.50 5.44
CA TYR A 184 3.18 -12.67 5.62
C TYR A 184 1.98 -13.30 4.91
N GLN A 185 0.81 -12.95 5.40
CA GLN A 185 -0.48 -13.30 4.81
C GLN A 185 -1.35 -12.06 4.74
N THR A 186 -2.08 -11.93 3.66
CA THR A 186 -3.09 -10.87 3.48
C THR A 186 -4.41 -11.50 3.07
N ARG A 187 -5.50 -10.89 3.50
CA ARG A 187 -6.84 -11.29 3.08
C ARG A 187 -7.69 -10.05 2.87
N SER A 188 -8.30 -9.97 1.69
CA SER A 188 -9.19 -8.88 1.31
C SER A 188 -10.65 -9.30 1.39
N PHE A 189 -11.49 -8.35 1.76
CA PHE A 189 -12.94 -8.46 1.79
C PHE A 189 -13.55 -7.21 1.18
N THR A 190 -14.49 -7.39 0.26
CA THR A 190 -15.23 -6.28 -0.36
C THR A 190 -16.58 -6.16 0.31
N MET A 191 -16.83 -5.01 0.93
CA MET A 191 -18.08 -4.71 1.62
C MET A 191 -19.18 -4.39 0.61
N GLU A 192 -20.42 -4.65 0.98
CA GLU A 192 -21.59 -4.31 0.16
C GLU A 192 -21.70 -2.79 -0.02
N ARG A 193 -21.44 -2.03 1.05
CA ARG A 193 -21.46 -0.56 1.04
C ARG A 193 -20.09 0.02 1.40
N PRO A 194 -19.70 1.11 0.72
CA PRO A 194 -18.52 1.86 1.13
C PRO A 194 -18.73 2.47 2.51
N THR A 195 -17.65 2.53 3.31
CA THR A 195 -17.70 3.12 4.66
C THR A 195 -16.40 3.82 5.01
N ASP A 196 -16.46 4.73 5.98
CA ASP A 196 -15.34 5.38 6.65
C ASP A 196 -15.44 5.20 8.19
N THR A 197 -16.16 4.18 8.64
CA THR A 197 -16.54 3.97 10.04
C THR A 197 -15.78 2.77 10.62
N ALA A 198 -15.04 2.97 11.71
CA ALA A 198 -14.27 1.93 12.37
C ALA A 198 -15.18 0.86 13.01
N GLY A 199 -16.35 1.27 13.47
CA GLY A 199 -17.36 0.33 14.01
C GLY A 199 -17.85 -0.71 13.00
N VAL A 200 -17.75 -0.41 11.69
CA VAL A 200 -18.07 -1.35 10.60
C VAL A 200 -16.84 -2.16 10.20
N LEU A 201 -15.65 -1.52 10.09
CA LEU A 201 -14.44 -2.18 9.60
C LEU A 201 -13.82 -3.12 10.63
N TYR A 202 -13.83 -2.78 11.91
CA TYR A 202 -13.14 -3.56 12.94
C TYR A 202 -13.73 -4.97 13.17
N PRO A 203 -15.04 -5.17 13.29
CA PRO A 203 -15.61 -6.52 13.38
C PRO A 203 -15.24 -7.39 12.19
N GLU A 204 -15.18 -6.80 11.00
CA GLU A 204 -14.75 -7.50 9.78
C GLU A 204 -13.26 -7.83 9.82
N CYS A 205 -12.39 -6.94 10.32
CA CYS A 205 -10.96 -7.24 10.54
C CYS A 205 -10.79 -8.46 11.46
N VAL A 206 -11.53 -8.53 12.56
CA VAL A 206 -11.47 -9.66 13.51
C VAL A 206 -11.98 -10.94 12.84
N ARG A 207 -13.04 -10.85 12.04
CA ARG A 207 -13.53 -11.99 11.27
C ARG A 207 -12.49 -12.51 10.28
N GLN A 208 -11.83 -11.60 9.54
CA GLN A 208 -10.77 -11.98 8.60
C GLN A 208 -9.55 -12.56 9.32
N LEU A 209 -9.14 -12.00 10.46
CA LEU A 209 -8.10 -12.56 11.33
C LEU A 209 -8.37 -14.02 11.68
N LYS A 210 -9.59 -14.32 12.15
CA LYS A 210 -9.99 -15.69 12.51
C LYS A 210 -9.93 -16.63 11.31
N VAL A 211 -10.44 -16.22 10.15
CA VAL A 211 -10.40 -17.01 8.92
C VAL A 211 -8.95 -17.27 8.46
N MET A 212 -8.09 -16.24 8.49
CA MET A 212 -6.68 -16.36 8.09
C MET A 212 -5.92 -17.37 8.94
N LEU A 213 -6.28 -17.48 10.22
CA LEU A 213 -5.62 -18.36 11.19
C LEU A 213 -6.35 -19.70 11.39
N GLY A 214 -7.44 -19.95 10.65
CA GLY A 214 -8.22 -21.19 10.77
C GLY A 214 -8.94 -21.32 12.11
N LEU A 215 -9.26 -20.20 12.76
CA LEU A 215 -9.98 -20.19 14.03
C LEU A 215 -11.52 -20.25 13.79
N PRO A 216 -12.28 -20.89 14.66
CA PRO A 216 -13.74 -20.85 14.59
C PRO A 216 -14.27 -19.43 14.80
N ALA A 217 -15.42 -19.11 14.21
CA ALA A 217 -16.06 -17.81 14.39
C ALA A 217 -16.34 -17.48 15.86
N SER A 218 -16.65 -18.50 16.67
CA SER A 218 -16.88 -18.42 18.10
C SER A 218 -15.63 -18.26 18.96
N ALA A 219 -14.40 -18.29 18.38
CA ALA A 219 -13.18 -18.10 19.15
C ALA A 219 -13.23 -16.77 19.91
N GLU A 220 -13.01 -16.84 21.22
CA GLU A 220 -12.97 -15.67 22.11
C GLU A 220 -11.62 -14.97 22.05
N SER A 221 -11.57 -13.73 22.53
CA SER A 221 -10.33 -12.94 22.56
C SER A 221 -9.23 -13.55 23.44
N ALA A 222 -9.57 -14.44 24.38
CA ALA A 222 -8.61 -15.17 25.20
C ALA A 222 -8.02 -16.40 24.49
N THR A 223 -8.51 -16.78 23.28
CA THR A 223 -8.02 -17.95 22.53
C THR A 223 -6.58 -17.66 22.06
N PRO A 224 -5.60 -18.53 22.38
CA PRO A 224 -4.24 -18.38 21.88
C PRO A 224 -4.20 -18.56 20.34
N LEU A 225 -3.48 -17.68 19.66
CA LEU A 225 -3.31 -17.79 18.21
C LEU A 225 -2.45 -19.01 17.83
N PRO A 226 -2.78 -19.72 16.74
CA PRO A 226 -2.02 -20.89 16.30
C PRO A 226 -0.61 -20.56 15.79
N LYS A 227 -0.40 -19.31 15.34
CA LYS A 227 0.88 -18.78 14.86
C LYS A 227 1.28 -17.54 15.63
N THR A 228 2.58 -17.37 15.82
CA THR A 228 3.15 -16.17 16.46
C THR A 228 3.15 -15.00 15.49
N ILE A 229 2.55 -13.89 15.88
CA ILE A 229 2.38 -12.68 15.09
C ILE A 229 3.43 -11.65 15.46
N ARG A 230 4.09 -11.09 14.46
CA ARG A 230 5.09 -10.03 14.56
C ARG A 230 4.53 -8.66 14.17
N LEU A 231 3.60 -8.61 13.20
CA LEU A 231 2.98 -7.38 12.73
C LEU A 231 1.52 -7.67 12.38
N ALA A 232 0.67 -6.75 12.72
CA ALA A 232 -0.72 -6.74 12.27
C ALA A 232 -1.11 -5.34 11.78
N GLY A 233 -2.00 -5.30 10.81
CA GLY A 233 -2.54 -4.06 10.30
C GLY A 233 -3.65 -4.29 9.28
N MET A 234 -4.21 -3.18 8.81
CA MET A 234 -5.23 -3.21 7.79
C MET A 234 -5.05 -2.06 6.80
N SER A 235 -5.59 -2.24 5.62
CA SER A 235 -5.69 -1.18 4.62
C SER A 235 -7.05 -1.21 3.95
N THR A 236 -7.46 -0.06 3.45
CA THR A 236 -8.66 0.12 2.65
C THR A 236 -8.32 0.51 1.23
N SER A 237 -9.10 0.03 0.27
CA SER A 237 -8.99 0.37 -1.15
C SER A 237 -10.36 0.48 -1.81
N SER A 238 -10.40 0.67 -3.13
CA SER A 238 -11.65 1.02 -3.83
C SER A 238 -12.25 2.29 -3.21
N LEU A 239 -11.40 3.34 -3.14
CA LEU A 239 -11.75 4.62 -2.53
C LEU A 239 -12.65 5.42 -3.46
N SER A 240 -13.66 6.08 -2.91
CA SER A 240 -14.54 7.03 -3.60
C SER A 240 -14.81 8.25 -2.72
N LYS A 241 -15.25 9.35 -3.32
CA LYS A 241 -15.63 10.53 -2.56
C LYS A 241 -16.97 10.26 -1.85
N ALA A 242 -17.04 10.55 -0.56
CA ALA A 242 -18.25 10.35 0.25
C ALA A 242 -19.47 11.08 -0.36
N ALA A 243 -19.29 12.33 -0.81
CA ALA A 243 -20.34 13.14 -1.42
C ALA A 243 -20.82 12.64 -2.82
N ALA A 244 -20.00 11.81 -3.50
CA ALA A 244 -20.35 11.29 -4.84
C ALA A 244 -20.87 9.85 -4.80
N THR A 245 -20.88 9.22 -3.63
CA THR A 245 -21.30 7.84 -3.47
C THR A 245 -22.81 7.82 -3.22
N ALA A 246 -23.59 7.75 -4.30
CA ALA A 246 -25.01 7.44 -4.19
C ALA A 246 -25.13 5.98 -3.75
N VAL A 247 -25.51 5.75 -2.51
CA VAL A 247 -25.87 4.42 -2.02
C VAL A 247 -27.32 4.19 -2.40
N GLN A 248 -27.55 3.24 -3.32
CA GLN A 248 -28.92 2.79 -3.58
C GLN A 248 -29.43 2.09 -2.30
N PRO A 249 -30.51 2.58 -1.67
CA PRO A 249 -31.06 1.93 -0.48
C PRO A 249 -31.40 0.47 -0.79
N SER A 250 -31.05 -0.45 0.09
CA SER A 250 -31.54 -1.82 0.00
C SER A 250 -32.98 -1.88 0.48
N LEU A 251 -33.66 -2.97 0.16
CA LEU A 251 -35.02 -3.20 0.67
C LEU A 251 -35.06 -3.20 2.20
N ASP A 252 -34.02 -3.72 2.84
CA ASP A 252 -33.87 -3.74 4.31
C ASP A 252 -33.69 -2.32 4.86
N ASP A 253 -32.99 -1.41 4.17
CA ASP A 253 -32.91 0.00 4.59
C ASP A 253 -34.27 0.69 4.52
N MET A 254 -35.02 0.41 3.47
CA MET A 254 -36.37 0.98 3.31
C MET A 254 -37.34 0.43 4.38
N LEU A 255 -37.15 -0.81 4.84
CA LEU A 255 -37.91 -1.40 5.95
C LEU A 255 -37.44 -0.86 7.29
N GLU A 256 -36.14 -0.70 7.52
CA GLU A 256 -35.60 -0.08 8.73
C GLU A 256 -35.96 1.42 8.83
N GLU A 257 -36.03 2.15 7.71
CA GLU A 257 -36.52 3.53 7.67
C GLU A 257 -38.02 3.61 8.00
N ALA A 258 -38.81 2.61 7.60
CA ALA A 258 -40.24 2.54 7.91
C ALA A 258 -40.48 2.22 9.40
N ASP A 259 -39.63 1.39 10.03
CA ASP A 259 -39.74 1.07 11.47
C ASP A 259 -39.08 2.15 12.36
N ASN A 260 -38.08 2.90 11.85
CA ASN A 260 -37.42 3.98 12.56
C ASN A 260 -38.04 5.35 12.20
N ALA A 261 -39.22 5.67 12.73
CA ALA A 261 -39.79 7.03 12.69
C ALA A 261 -38.89 8.10 13.40
N ARG A 262 -37.63 7.83 13.64
CA ARG A 262 -36.56 8.68 14.20
C ARG A 262 -35.22 8.59 13.42
N GLY A 263 -35.25 8.61 12.15
CA GLY A 263 -34.43 9.36 11.22
C GLY A 263 -32.90 9.23 11.21
N GLN A 264 -32.21 8.27 11.83
CA GLN A 264 -30.79 7.99 11.57
C GLN A 264 -30.53 6.50 11.65
N THR A 265 -29.93 5.94 10.57
CA THR A 265 -29.46 4.55 10.57
C THR A 265 -28.34 4.38 11.62
N SER A 266 -28.20 3.18 12.19
CA SER A 266 -27.12 2.85 13.15
C SER A 266 -25.74 3.25 12.64
N GLN A 267 -25.50 3.17 11.33
CA GLN A 267 -24.25 3.54 10.68
C GLN A 267 -24.03 5.07 10.67
N ALA A 268 -25.07 5.88 10.46
CA ALA A 268 -24.95 7.34 10.52
C ALA A 268 -24.60 7.82 11.93
N ARG A 269 -25.21 7.21 12.96
CA ARG A 269 -24.88 7.53 14.37
C ARG A 269 -23.44 7.17 14.73
N LEU A 270 -22.94 6.03 14.24
CA LEU A 270 -21.54 5.63 14.43
C LEU A 270 -20.59 6.61 13.72
N HIS A 271 -20.89 7.00 12.49
CA HIS A 271 -20.12 7.99 11.76
C HIS A 271 -20.04 9.34 12.52
N ASP A 272 -21.16 9.87 12.99
CA ASP A 272 -21.22 11.13 13.73
C ASP A 272 -20.45 11.04 15.06
N ALA A 273 -20.57 9.93 15.79
CA ALA A 273 -19.82 9.69 17.03
C ALA A 273 -18.30 9.61 16.76
N GLU A 274 -17.88 8.92 15.72
CA GLU A 274 -16.46 8.83 15.33
C GLU A 274 -15.92 10.18 14.83
N ALA A 275 -16.71 10.98 14.11
CA ALA A 275 -16.34 12.32 13.68
C ALA A 275 -16.16 13.27 14.90
N ALA A 276 -17.05 13.16 15.90
CA ALA A 276 -16.90 13.91 17.15
C ALA A 276 -15.63 13.50 17.91
N LEU A 277 -15.34 12.19 17.97
CA LEU A 277 -14.12 11.67 18.58
C LEU A 277 -12.85 12.18 17.88
N ASP A 278 -12.85 12.24 16.53
CA ASP A 278 -11.75 12.81 15.75
C ASP A 278 -11.55 14.30 16.08
N ALA A 279 -12.63 15.05 16.33
CA ALA A 279 -12.52 16.46 16.73
C ALA A 279 -11.86 16.60 18.13
N VAL A 280 -12.20 15.74 19.07
CA VAL A 280 -11.58 15.70 20.42
C VAL A 280 -10.09 15.34 20.31
N ARG A 281 -9.76 14.29 19.55
CA ARG A 281 -8.36 13.84 19.35
C ARG A 281 -7.50 14.92 18.68
N ARG A 282 -8.04 15.68 17.74
CA ARG A 282 -7.32 16.82 17.12
C ARG A 282 -7.01 17.93 18.12
N LYS A 283 -7.90 18.17 19.07
CA LYS A 283 -7.73 19.27 20.06
C LYS A 283 -6.85 18.87 21.24
N PHE A 284 -6.93 17.62 21.70
CA PHE A 284 -6.32 17.17 22.96
C PHE A 284 -5.28 16.05 22.79
N GLY A 285 -5.00 15.62 21.53
CA GLY A 285 -4.08 14.54 21.21
C GLY A 285 -4.76 13.18 21.07
N ASN A 286 -4.11 12.27 20.32
CA ASN A 286 -4.69 10.97 19.96
C ASN A 286 -5.01 10.03 21.14
N LYS A 287 -4.39 10.27 22.31
CA LYS A 287 -4.63 9.47 23.53
C LYS A 287 -5.78 10.02 24.40
N ALA A 288 -6.36 11.18 24.06
CA ALA A 288 -7.35 11.85 24.91
C ALA A 288 -8.69 11.13 24.96
N ALA A 289 -9.04 10.36 23.95
CA ALA A 289 -10.30 9.60 23.92
C ALA A 289 -10.17 8.38 23.01
N GLN A 290 -10.74 7.26 23.45
CA GLN A 290 -10.83 6.00 22.69
C GLN A 290 -12.28 5.50 22.73
N PHE A 291 -12.72 4.78 21.69
CA PHE A 291 -13.96 4.00 21.80
C PHE A 291 -13.77 2.94 22.89
N GLY A 292 -14.77 2.80 23.77
CA GLY A 292 -14.80 1.73 24.76
C GLY A 292 -14.64 0.35 24.10
N ALA A 293 -13.96 -0.54 24.83
CA ALA A 293 -13.76 -1.93 24.42
C ALA A 293 -15.08 -2.70 24.45
#